data_9c91504252f27e4a3c822b87dc7bbd41
#
_entry.id   9c91504252f27e4a3c822b87dc7bbd41
#
_cell.length_a   1.000
_cell.length_b   1.000
_cell.length_c   1.000
_cell.angle_alpha   90.00
_cell.angle_beta   90.00
_cell.angle_gamma   90.00
#
_symmetry.space_group_name_H-M   'P 1'
#
loop_
_entity.id
_entity.type
_entity.pdbx_description
1 polymer ?
#
loop_
_entity_poly.entity_id
_entity_poly.type
_entity_poly.pdbx_seq_one_letter_code
_entity_poly.pdbx_strand_id
1 'polypeptide(L)'
;IGMHSHSRWELSYVACGAGTRTIGDLTETFTRGEIVLIPPGIPHVWHFDPSVTDANGNIANWSIFWNSSLTGTLRDIFPEISMSLERIESLEHAVAYQGEQYETILRLLNLMRGKAPEKRLPIAIELLIAISDISQSICTGTNSRLTGTEQRLEKVRVYSACNYARQITLDEISLHVGMNKSAFCTFMRRNTGMTFSEYLLSLIHISE
;
A
#
# COMPACT_ATOMS: atom_id res chain seq x y z
N ILE A 1 12.61 1.24 -1.16
CA ILE A 1 11.63 1.62 -0.12
C ILE A 1 11.36 0.34 0.66
N GLY A 2 11.55 0.37 2.01
CA GLY A 2 11.25 -0.77 2.87
C GLY A 2 9.75 -1.03 3.02
N MET A 3 9.39 -2.10 3.76
CA MET A 3 7.99 -2.41 4.12
C MET A 3 7.32 -1.16 4.72
N HIS A 4 6.19 -0.76 4.17
CA HIS A 4 5.43 0.41 4.60
C HIS A 4 3.92 0.19 4.44
N SER A 5 3.14 1.00 5.11
CA SER A 5 1.69 1.11 4.91
C SER A 5 1.28 2.58 4.95
N HIS A 6 0.17 2.90 4.35
CA HIS A 6 -0.40 4.25 4.33
C HIS A 6 -1.92 4.22 4.36
N SER A 7 -2.54 5.35 4.67
CA SER A 7 -4.00 5.50 4.76
C SER A 7 -4.69 5.74 3.41
N ARG A 8 -3.98 5.60 2.31
CA ARG A 8 -4.48 5.81 0.94
C ARG A 8 -4.65 4.48 0.24
N TRP A 9 -5.54 4.45 -0.73
CA TRP A 9 -5.57 3.44 -1.76
C TRP A 9 -4.35 3.59 -2.67
N GLU A 10 -3.82 2.47 -3.13
CA GLU A 10 -2.73 2.45 -4.12
C GLU A 10 -3.09 1.47 -5.25
N LEU A 11 -3.08 1.96 -6.48
CA LEU A 11 -3.04 1.12 -7.67
C LEU A 11 -1.61 1.12 -8.20
N SER A 12 -0.92 0.00 -8.06
CA SER A 12 0.48 -0.18 -8.45
C SER A 12 0.56 -0.95 -9.77
N TYR A 13 1.43 -0.51 -10.68
CA TYR A 13 1.71 -1.14 -11.97
C TYR A 13 3.21 -1.30 -12.18
N VAL A 14 3.68 -2.53 -12.34
CA VAL A 14 5.07 -2.86 -12.64
C VAL A 14 5.32 -2.68 -14.14
N ALA A 15 5.80 -1.51 -14.55
CA ALA A 15 6.07 -1.20 -15.95
C ALA A 15 7.34 -1.91 -16.47
N CYS A 16 8.35 -2.12 -15.60
CA CYS A 16 9.56 -2.87 -15.90
C CYS A 16 10.20 -3.42 -14.62
N GLY A 17 10.68 -4.64 -14.67
CA GLY A 17 11.32 -5.35 -13.57
C GLY A 17 10.56 -6.60 -13.15
N ALA A 18 11.17 -7.39 -12.29
CA ALA A 18 10.60 -8.55 -11.63
C ALA A 18 11.23 -8.69 -10.25
N GLY A 19 10.69 -9.58 -9.42
CA GLY A 19 11.25 -9.83 -8.08
C GLY A 19 10.25 -10.51 -7.16
N THR A 20 10.31 -10.16 -5.88
CA THR A 20 9.35 -10.61 -4.87
C THR A 20 8.64 -9.42 -4.27
N ARG A 21 7.35 -9.55 -3.98
CA ARG A 21 6.57 -8.59 -3.21
C ARG A 21 5.98 -9.25 -1.99
N THR A 22 5.90 -8.50 -0.92
CA THR A 22 5.12 -8.87 0.25
C THR A 22 3.98 -7.88 0.39
N ILE A 23 2.75 -8.38 0.47
CA ILE A 23 1.54 -7.59 0.71
C ILE A 23 0.81 -8.26 1.86
N GLY A 24 0.60 -7.55 2.97
CA GLY A 24 0.02 -8.14 4.18
C GLY A 24 0.83 -9.35 4.65
N ASP A 25 0.19 -10.48 4.68
CA ASP A 25 0.71 -11.78 5.12
C ASP A 25 1.27 -12.66 3.99
N LEU A 26 1.20 -12.22 2.73
CA LEU A 26 1.55 -13.00 1.57
C LEU A 26 2.80 -12.47 0.86
N THR A 27 3.76 -13.36 0.61
CA THR A 27 4.95 -13.07 -0.21
C THR A 27 4.89 -13.90 -1.48
N GLU A 28 4.93 -13.21 -2.62
CA GLU A 28 4.85 -13.81 -3.95
C GLU A 28 5.88 -13.20 -4.90
N THR A 29 6.17 -13.93 -5.97
CA THR A 29 6.95 -13.38 -7.09
C THR A 29 6.05 -12.51 -7.96
N PHE A 30 6.62 -11.46 -8.52
CA PHE A 30 5.98 -10.62 -9.52
C PHE A 30 6.85 -10.48 -10.76
N THR A 31 6.22 -10.12 -11.85
CA THR A 31 6.90 -9.83 -13.12
C THR A 31 6.39 -8.53 -13.72
N ARG A 32 7.07 -8.08 -14.77
CA ARG A 32 6.62 -6.96 -15.58
C ARG A 32 5.17 -7.14 -16.00
N GLY A 33 4.40 -6.09 -15.92
CA GLY A 33 3.00 -6.04 -16.29
C GLY A 33 2.04 -6.19 -15.12
N GLU A 34 2.47 -6.63 -13.95
CA GLU A 34 1.57 -6.82 -12.80
C GLU A 34 0.87 -5.52 -12.41
N ILE A 35 -0.45 -5.60 -12.20
CA ILE A 35 -1.30 -4.51 -11.67
C ILE A 35 -1.95 -5.00 -10.40
N VAL A 36 -1.72 -4.26 -9.29
CA VAL A 36 -2.25 -4.59 -7.96
C VAL A 36 -2.94 -3.38 -7.36
N LEU A 37 -4.17 -3.57 -6.87
CA LEU A 37 -4.87 -2.61 -6.03
C LEU A 37 -4.67 -2.97 -4.56
N ILE A 38 -4.20 -2.01 -3.77
CA ILE A 38 -3.90 -2.18 -2.35
C ILE A 38 -4.81 -1.27 -1.53
N PRO A 39 -5.67 -1.83 -0.67
CA PRO A 39 -6.46 -1.09 0.29
C PRO A 39 -5.61 -0.33 1.32
N PRO A 40 -6.14 0.76 1.91
CA PRO A 40 -5.49 1.47 3.00
C PRO A 40 -5.09 0.56 4.15
N GLY A 41 -3.91 0.79 4.72
CA GLY A 41 -3.43 0.12 5.92
C GLY A 41 -2.81 -1.26 5.71
N ILE A 42 -2.84 -1.82 4.50
CA ILE A 42 -2.15 -3.09 4.23
C ILE A 42 -0.64 -2.82 4.08
N PRO A 43 0.22 -3.44 4.90
CA PRO A 43 1.67 -3.33 4.74
C PRO A 43 2.11 -3.96 3.42
N HIS A 44 3.01 -3.28 2.71
CA HIS A 44 3.51 -3.81 1.44
C HIS A 44 4.92 -3.35 1.11
N VAL A 45 5.62 -4.15 0.28
CA VAL A 45 6.95 -3.85 -0.25
C VAL A 45 7.21 -4.63 -1.52
N TRP A 46 7.94 -4.02 -2.46
CA TRP A 46 8.51 -4.67 -3.64
C TRP A 46 10.03 -4.77 -3.52
N HIS A 47 10.55 -5.97 -3.64
CA HIS A 47 11.98 -6.26 -3.76
C HIS A 47 12.27 -6.60 -5.22
N PHE A 48 12.71 -5.61 -5.97
CA PHE A 48 13.09 -5.79 -7.38
C PHE A 48 14.44 -6.48 -7.49
N ASP A 49 14.52 -7.42 -8.42
CA ASP A 49 15.79 -8.02 -8.82
C ASP A 49 16.56 -6.99 -9.69
N PRO A 50 17.74 -6.53 -9.25
CA PRO A 50 18.51 -5.52 -9.98
C PRO A 50 19.03 -6.00 -11.34
N SER A 51 18.98 -7.31 -11.61
CA SER A 51 19.38 -7.88 -12.90
C SER A 51 18.26 -7.83 -13.95
N VAL A 52 17.01 -7.60 -13.53
CA VAL A 52 15.84 -7.58 -14.43
C VAL A 52 15.42 -6.14 -14.73
N THR A 53 15.98 -5.59 -15.79
CA THR A 53 15.82 -4.18 -16.18
C THR A 53 15.34 -4.05 -17.62
N ASP A 54 15.00 -2.82 -18.07
CA ASP A 54 14.81 -2.51 -19.49
C ASP A 54 16.16 -2.42 -20.23
N ALA A 55 16.10 -2.12 -21.52
CA ALA A 55 17.30 -1.98 -22.37
C ALA A 55 18.25 -0.84 -21.93
N ASN A 56 17.79 0.08 -21.08
CA ASN A 56 18.56 1.18 -20.53
C ASN A 56 19.01 0.94 -19.09
N GLY A 57 18.78 -0.26 -18.54
CA GLY A 57 19.13 -0.61 -17.17
C GLY A 57 18.16 -0.08 -16.12
N ASN A 58 16.94 0.31 -16.48
CA ASN A 58 15.97 0.88 -15.54
C ASN A 58 14.95 -0.15 -15.04
N ILE A 59 14.52 0.05 -13.81
CA ILE A 59 13.35 -0.56 -13.20
C ILE A 59 12.28 0.54 -13.08
N ALA A 60 11.03 0.21 -13.38
CA ALA A 60 9.94 1.18 -13.36
C ALA A 60 8.68 0.59 -12.74
N ASN A 61 8.22 1.23 -11.68
CA ASN A 61 6.92 1.00 -11.06
C ASN A 61 6.14 2.31 -11.01
N TRP A 62 4.85 2.28 -11.35
CA TRP A 62 3.97 3.44 -11.30
C TRP A 62 2.86 3.18 -10.30
N SER A 63 2.58 4.18 -9.45
CA SER A 63 1.49 4.08 -8.50
C SER A 63 0.58 5.30 -8.59
N ILE A 64 -0.73 5.03 -8.52
CA ILE A 64 -1.77 6.03 -8.38
C ILE A 64 -2.32 5.92 -6.96
N PHE A 65 -2.38 7.05 -6.27
CA PHE A 65 -2.85 7.12 -4.88
C PHE A 65 -4.09 8.00 -4.77
N TRP A 66 -5.06 7.59 -3.94
CA TRP A 66 -6.19 8.44 -3.55
C TRP A 66 -6.64 8.14 -2.12
N ASN A 67 -7.30 9.11 -1.52
CA ASN A 67 -7.88 8.98 -0.18
C ASN A 67 -9.30 8.41 -0.27
N SER A 68 -9.76 7.69 0.75
CA SER A 68 -11.14 7.20 0.84
C SER A 68 -12.18 8.33 0.85
N SER A 69 -11.79 9.56 1.25
CA SER A 69 -12.66 10.74 1.12
C SER A 69 -13.01 11.08 -0.33
N LEU A 70 -12.14 10.76 -1.29
CA LEU A 70 -12.43 10.99 -2.72
C LEU A 70 -13.58 10.11 -3.19
N THR A 71 -13.55 8.82 -2.88
CA THR A 71 -14.61 7.87 -3.28
C THR A 71 -15.94 8.22 -2.63
N GLY A 72 -15.96 8.61 -1.36
CA GLY A 72 -17.14 9.13 -0.69
C GLY A 72 -17.72 10.36 -1.37
N THR A 73 -16.89 11.37 -1.66
CA THR A 73 -17.33 12.59 -2.36
C THR A 73 -17.86 12.30 -3.76
N LEU A 74 -17.18 11.44 -4.53
CA LEU A 74 -17.65 11.06 -5.87
C LEU A 74 -18.98 10.35 -5.83
N ARG A 75 -19.23 9.49 -4.85
CA ARG A 75 -20.49 8.80 -4.64
C ARG A 75 -21.64 9.77 -4.35
N ASP A 76 -21.38 10.78 -3.53
CA ASP A 76 -22.38 11.79 -3.18
C ASP A 76 -22.74 12.69 -4.39
N ILE A 77 -21.81 12.92 -5.30
CA ILE A 77 -22.01 13.77 -6.47
C ILE A 77 -22.54 12.97 -7.68
N PHE A 78 -22.08 11.73 -7.85
CA PHE A 78 -22.38 10.86 -9.00
C PHE A 78 -22.98 9.52 -8.56
N PRO A 79 -24.30 9.45 -8.30
CA PRO A 79 -24.95 8.20 -7.87
C PRO A 79 -24.78 7.03 -8.83
N GLU A 80 -24.54 7.32 -10.12
CA GLU A 80 -24.37 6.33 -11.18
C GLU A 80 -23.17 5.40 -10.96
N ILE A 81 -22.14 5.87 -10.24
CA ILE A 81 -20.94 5.08 -9.94
C ILE A 81 -20.89 4.58 -8.49
N SER A 82 -21.93 4.81 -7.69
CA SER A 82 -21.99 4.42 -6.28
C SER A 82 -21.63 2.96 -6.06
N MET A 83 -22.24 2.04 -6.81
CA MET A 83 -22.00 0.60 -6.67
C MET A 83 -20.54 0.22 -6.98
N SER A 84 -19.92 0.89 -7.95
CA SER A 84 -18.50 0.66 -8.28
C SER A 84 -17.58 1.10 -7.15
N LEU A 85 -17.85 2.27 -6.57
CA LEU A 85 -17.05 2.80 -5.47
C LEU A 85 -17.23 1.98 -4.18
N GLU A 86 -18.45 1.53 -3.88
CA GLU A 86 -18.76 0.66 -2.75
C GLU A 86 -18.02 -0.69 -2.85
N ARG A 87 -17.94 -1.28 -4.04
CA ARG A 87 -17.15 -2.50 -4.27
C ARG A 87 -15.68 -2.30 -3.95
N ILE A 88 -15.08 -1.18 -4.38
CA ILE A 88 -13.71 -0.84 -4.02
C ILE A 88 -13.59 -0.71 -2.50
N GLU A 89 -14.43 0.10 -1.87
CA GLU A 89 -14.38 0.39 -0.43
C GLU A 89 -14.60 -0.85 0.45
N SER A 90 -15.26 -1.88 -0.08
CA SER A 90 -15.49 -3.14 0.63
C SER A 90 -14.30 -4.10 0.59
N LEU A 91 -13.24 -3.79 -0.15
CA LEU A 91 -12.08 -4.67 -0.23
C LEU A 91 -11.28 -4.68 1.07
N GLU A 92 -11.14 -5.84 1.66
CA GLU A 92 -10.33 -6.08 2.87
C GLU A 92 -8.95 -6.68 2.55
N HIS A 93 -8.68 -6.95 1.28
CA HIS A 93 -7.45 -7.56 0.77
C HIS A 93 -7.00 -6.89 -0.52
N ALA A 94 -5.72 -6.99 -0.83
CA ALA A 94 -5.22 -6.54 -2.12
C ALA A 94 -5.67 -7.48 -3.24
N VAL A 95 -5.80 -6.96 -4.43
CA VAL A 95 -6.22 -7.72 -5.62
C VAL A 95 -5.26 -7.49 -6.78
N ALA A 96 -4.79 -8.57 -7.39
CA ALA A 96 -4.03 -8.56 -8.63
C ALA A 96 -4.97 -8.81 -9.82
N TYR A 97 -4.97 -7.91 -10.78
CA TYR A 97 -5.87 -7.99 -11.95
C TYR A 97 -5.33 -8.91 -13.02
N GLN A 98 -6.25 -9.64 -13.67
CA GLN A 98 -5.96 -10.55 -14.80
C GLN A 98 -7.05 -10.44 -15.86
N GLY A 99 -6.83 -11.14 -16.98
CA GLY A 99 -7.82 -11.27 -18.05
C GLY A 99 -8.20 -9.95 -18.72
N GLU A 100 -9.46 -9.82 -19.11
CA GLU A 100 -9.98 -8.67 -19.85
C GLU A 100 -9.93 -7.39 -19.00
N GLN A 101 -10.14 -7.51 -17.72
CA GLN A 101 -10.11 -6.37 -16.79
C GLN A 101 -8.70 -5.79 -16.68
N TYR A 102 -7.68 -6.64 -16.64
CA TYR A 102 -6.29 -6.21 -16.69
C TYR A 102 -6.00 -5.36 -17.95
N GLU A 103 -6.42 -5.82 -19.12
CA GLU A 103 -6.20 -5.10 -20.38
C GLU A 103 -6.89 -3.73 -20.38
N THR A 104 -8.10 -3.67 -19.83
CA THR A 104 -8.85 -2.41 -19.69
C THR A 104 -8.11 -1.42 -18.79
N ILE A 105 -7.66 -1.86 -17.61
CA ILE A 105 -6.93 -1.03 -16.66
C ILE A 105 -5.59 -0.58 -17.27
N LEU A 106 -4.85 -1.49 -17.89
CA LEU A 106 -3.58 -1.17 -18.55
C LEU A 106 -3.74 -0.12 -19.65
N ARG A 107 -4.79 -0.23 -20.46
CA ARG A 107 -5.13 0.76 -21.49
C ARG A 107 -5.37 2.14 -20.87
N LEU A 108 -6.13 2.22 -19.78
CA LEU A 108 -6.44 3.47 -19.10
C LEU A 108 -5.20 4.10 -18.44
N LEU A 109 -4.35 3.31 -17.79
CA LEU A 109 -3.07 3.76 -17.25
C LEU A 109 -2.17 4.36 -18.34
N ASN A 110 -2.08 3.70 -19.50
CA ASN A 110 -1.32 4.21 -20.63
C ASN A 110 -1.94 5.49 -21.22
N LEU A 111 -3.27 5.61 -21.26
CA LEU A 111 -3.95 6.83 -21.70
C LEU A 111 -3.69 8.02 -20.77
N MET A 112 -3.54 7.81 -19.47
CA MET A 112 -3.21 8.87 -18.51
C MET A 112 -1.79 9.39 -18.68
N ARG A 113 -0.88 8.55 -19.17
CA ARG A 113 0.54 8.87 -19.27
C ARG A 113 0.74 10.03 -20.25
N GLY A 114 1.53 11.02 -19.83
CA GLY A 114 1.87 12.18 -20.67
C GLY A 114 0.74 13.18 -20.88
N LYS A 115 -0.48 12.96 -20.32
CA LYS A 115 -1.57 13.93 -20.40
C LYS A 115 -1.44 15.00 -19.33
N ALA A 116 -1.87 16.21 -19.68
CA ALA A 116 -2.03 17.31 -18.74
C ALA A 116 -3.05 16.92 -17.62
N PRO A 117 -2.89 17.42 -16.37
CA PRO A 117 -3.70 17.00 -15.22
C PRO A 117 -5.21 17.06 -15.46
N GLU A 118 -5.71 18.13 -16.08
CA GLU A 118 -7.14 18.34 -16.35
C GLU A 118 -7.71 17.31 -17.32
N LYS A 119 -6.89 16.72 -18.19
CA LYS A 119 -7.28 15.67 -19.13
C LYS A 119 -7.21 14.27 -18.53
N ARG A 120 -6.65 14.13 -17.32
CA ARG A 120 -6.60 12.84 -16.61
C ARG A 120 -7.87 12.54 -15.83
N LEU A 121 -8.62 13.58 -15.42
CA LEU A 121 -9.80 13.39 -14.58
C LEU A 121 -10.86 12.44 -15.17
N PRO A 122 -11.33 12.59 -16.42
CA PRO A 122 -12.30 11.65 -16.98
C PRO A 122 -11.75 10.23 -17.05
N ILE A 123 -10.45 10.06 -17.35
CA ILE A 123 -9.82 8.74 -17.40
C ILE A 123 -9.71 8.15 -15.98
N ALA A 124 -9.47 8.98 -14.95
CA ALA A 124 -9.42 8.53 -13.56
C ALA A 124 -10.78 8.01 -13.08
N ILE A 125 -11.89 8.64 -13.48
CA ILE A 125 -13.25 8.14 -13.19
C ILE A 125 -13.48 6.79 -13.89
N GLU A 126 -13.16 6.69 -15.17
CA GLU A 126 -13.25 5.43 -15.93
C GLU A 126 -12.38 4.33 -15.29
N LEU A 127 -11.17 4.70 -14.82
CA LEU A 127 -10.28 3.78 -14.11
C LEU A 127 -10.87 3.29 -12.78
N LEU A 128 -11.48 4.17 -11.98
CA LEU A 128 -12.16 3.78 -10.75
C LEU A 128 -13.30 2.79 -11.01
N ILE A 129 -14.08 3.01 -12.07
CA ILE A 129 -15.12 2.07 -12.49
C ILE A 129 -14.49 0.73 -12.91
N ALA A 130 -13.43 0.78 -13.72
CA ALA A 130 -12.76 -0.42 -14.20
C ALA A 130 -12.19 -1.25 -13.05
N ILE A 131 -11.46 -0.66 -12.11
CA ILE A 131 -10.86 -1.40 -10.98
C ILE A 131 -11.89 -1.96 -9.98
N SER A 132 -13.15 -1.52 -10.03
CA SER A 132 -14.24 -2.06 -9.21
C SER A 132 -14.69 -3.45 -9.64
N ASP A 133 -14.42 -3.86 -10.86
CA ASP A 133 -14.70 -5.22 -11.32
C ASP A 133 -13.52 -6.14 -10.99
N ILE A 134 -13.71 -6.94 -9.97
CA ILE A 134 -12.73 -7.91 -9.47
C ILE A 134 -13.03 -9.34 -9.89
N SER A 135 -13.97 -9.55 -10.81
CA SER A 135 -14.44 -10.88 -11.23
C SER A 135 -13.33 -11.78 -11.79
N GLN A 136 -12.30 -11.18 -12.39
CA GLN A 136 -11.11 -11.87 -12.93
C GLN A 136 -9.84 -11.46 -12.18
N SER A 137 -9.93 -11.16 -10.89
CA SER A 137 -8.78 -10.81 -10.06
C SER A 137 -8.41 -11.96 -9.11
N ILE A 138 -7.16 -11.94 -8.66
CA ILE A 138 -6.66 -12.85 -7.63
C ILE A 138 -6.46 -12.05 -6.35
N CYS A 139 -7.00 -12.59 -5.23
CA CYS A 139 -6.71 -12.07 -3.91
C CYS A 139 -5.22 -12.26 -3.59
N THR A 140 -4.52 -11.21 -3.20
CA THR A 140 -3.08 -11.23 -2.97
C THR A 140 -2.71 -10.48 -1.69
N GLY A 141 -2.80 -11.15 -0.56
CA GLY A 141 -2.47 -10.61 0.77
C GLY A 141 -3.64 -9.90 1.42
N THR A 142 -3.84 -10.24 2.65
CA THR A 142 -4.82 -9.61 3.54
C THR A 142 -4.08 -8.84 4.61
N ASN A 143 -4.72 -7.84 5.21
CA ASN A 143 -4.43 -7.59 6.60
C ASN A 143 -4.83 -8.89 7.31
N SER A 144 -3.86 -9.79 7.55
CA SER A 144 -4.11 -10.84 8.54
C SER A 144 -4.78 -10.14 9.70
N ARG A 145 -5.84 -10.69 10.27
CA ARG A 145 -6.49 -10.12 11.46
C ARG A 145 -5.44 -10.12 12.57
N LEU A 146 -4.51 -9.18 12.44
CA LEU A 146 -3.54 -8.89 13.47
C LEU A 146 -4.40 -8.61 14.70
N THR A 147 -4.17 -9.32 15.75
CA THR A 147 -4.77 -8.99 17.06
C THR A 147 -4.50 -7.50 17.31
N GLY A 148 -5.31 -6.84 18.10
CA GLY A 148 -5.09 -5.40 18.39
C GLY A 148 -3.67 -5.10 18.89
N THR A 149 -2.96 -6.12 19.42
CA THR A 149 -1.54 -6.09 19.79
C THR A 149 -0.62 -6.03 18.57
N GLU A 150 -0.81 -6.92 17.62
CA GLU A 150 -0.01 -7.00 16.39
C GLU A 150 -0.20 -5.76 15.52
N GLN A 151 -1.42 -5.24 15.40
CA GLN A 151 -1.69 -3.98 14.70
C GLN A 151 -0.94 -2.80 15.31
N ARG A 152 -0.85 -2.74 16.65
CA ARG A 152 -0.09 -1.69 17.32
C ARG A 152 1.41 -1.85 17.13
N LEU A 153 1.94 -3.06 17.20
CA LEU A 153 3.35 -3.34 16.90
C LEU A 153 3.71 -2.95 15.47
N GLU A 154 2.84 -3.28 14.52
CA GLU A 154 3.04 -2.92 13.12
C GLU A 154 3.03 -1.40 12.92
N LYS A 155 2.12 -0.66 13.56
CA LYS A 155 2.14 0.81 13.58
C LYS A 155 3.45 1.35 14.15
N VAL A 156 3.98 0.77 15.23
CA VAL A 156 5.28 1.16 15.79
C VAL A 156 6.38 0.93 14.76
N ARG A 157 6.41 -0.24 14.15
CA ARG A 157 7.43 -0.63 13.17
C ARG A 157 7.46 0.31 11.97
N VAL A 158 6.29 0.51 11.34
CA VAL A 158 6.14 1.36 10.16
C VAL A 158 6.52 2.81 10.46
N TYR A 159 6.00 3.35 11.58
CA TYR A 159 6.31 4.71 11.97
C TYR A 159 7.80 4.92 12.24
N SER A 160 8.43 3.98 12.93
CA SER A 160 9.87 4.00 13.21
C SER A 160 10.70 3.93 11.93
N ALA A 161 10.36 3.02 11.01
CA ALA A 161 11.03 2.88 9.73
C ALA A 161 10.89 4.11 8.82
N CYS A 162 9.75 4.82 8.88
CA CYS A 162 9.55 6.05 8.09
C CYS A 162 10.23 7.28 8.70
N ASN A 163 10.61 7.25 9.98
CA ASN A 163 11.08 8.42 10.71
C ASN A 163 12.47 8.22 11.38
N TYR A 164 13.16 7.12 11.15
CA TYR A 164 14.44 6.80 11.80
C TYR A 164 15.54 7.85 11.58
N ALA A 165 15.45 8.65 10.51
CA ALA A 165 16.40 9.72 10.22
C ALA A 165 16.28 10.94 11.16
N ARG A 166 15.28 10.98 12.02
CA ARG A 166 15.06 12.03 13.02
C ARG A 166 14.81 11.43 14.40
N GLN A 167 14.96 12.23 15.42
CA GLN A 167 14.61 11.80 16.78
C GLN A 167 13.09 11.61 16.90
N ILE A 168 12.66 10.40 17.28
CA ILE A 168 11.27 10.07 17.58
C ILE A 168 11.09 10.10 19.11
N THR A 169 10.14 10.91 19.61
CA THR A 169 9.84 10.99 21.03
C THR A 169 8.83 9.93 21.47
N LEU A 170 8.86 9.55 22.76
CA LEU A 170 7.86 8.64 23.33
C LEU A 170 6.44 9.21 23.29
N ASP A 171 6.28 10.52 23.38
CA ASP A 171 4.98 11.18 23.25
C ASP A 171 4.40 10.96 21.88
N GLU A 172 5.21 11.22 20.88
CA GLU A 172 4.83 11.14 19.48
C GLU A 172 4.41 9.72 19.08
N ILE A 173 5.23 8.72 19.38
CA ILE A 173 4.92 7.33 19.03
C ILE A 173 3.75 6.77 19.82
N SER A 174 3.65 7.09 21.12
CA SER A 174 2.53 6.62 21.94
C SER A 174 1.20 7.19 21.46
N LEU A 175 1.17 8.47 21.09
CA LEU A 175 -0.01 9.10 20.49
C LEU A 175 -0.38 8.45 19.15
N HIS A 176 0.64 8.18 18.31
CA HIS A 176 0.44 7.55 17.00
C HIS A 176 -0.23 6.18 17.10
N VAL A 177 0.09 5.39 18.13
CA VAL A 177 -0.53 4.06 18.35
C VAL A 177 -1.77 4.10 19.25
N GLY A 178 -2.23 5.30 19.64
CA GLY A 178 -3.43 5.48 20.46
C GLY A 178 -3.25 5.01 21.90
N MET A 179 -2.07 5.23 22.50
CA MET A 179 -1.74 4.85 23.88
C MET A 179 -1.18 6.04 24.66
N ASN A 180 -1.28 6.01 26.00
CA ASN A 180 -0.46 6.89 26.82
C ASN A 180 0.97 6.32 26.96
N LYS A 181 1.94 7.17 27.33
CA LYS A 181 3.36 6.78 27.45
C LYS A 181 3.60 5.55 28.33
N SER A 182 2.98 5.49 29.50
CA SER A 182 3.19 4.40 30.45
C SER A 182 2.69 3.08 29.90
N ALA A 183 1.48 3.08 29.31
CA ALA A 183 0.92 1.92 28.63
C ALA A 183 1.77 1.49 27.43
N PHE A 184 2.28 2.44 26.65
CA PHE A 184 3.15 2.18 25.52
C PHE A 184 4.49 1.53 25.95
N CYS A 185 5.15 2.03 26.98
CA CYS A 185 6.39 1.43 27.49
C CYS A 185 6.17 -0.01 27.96
N THR A 186 5.08 -0.26 28.69
CA THR A 186 4.69 -1.61 29.14
C THR A 186 4.37 -2.52 27.94
N PHE A 187 3.65 -1.99 26.96
CA PHE A 187 3.30 -2.68 25.73
C PHE A 187 4.56 -3.12 24.95
N MET A 188 5.52 -2.22 24.75
CA MET A 188 6.78 -2.52 24.05
C MET A 188 7.56 -3.63 24.76
N ARG A 189 7.79 -3.50 26.06
CA ARG A 189 8.53 -4.53 26.83
C ARG A 189 7.85 -5.89 26.80
N ARG A 190 6.51 -5.91 26.93
CA ARG A 190 5.75 -7.16 26.96
C ARG A 190 5.78 -7.90 25.62
N ASN A 191 5.74 -7.18 24.49
CA ASN A 191 5.57 -7.76 23.17
C ASN A 191 6.86 -7.88 22.37
N THR A 192 7.89 -7.10 22.68
CA THR A 192 9.19 -7.13 21.98
C THR A 192 10.36 -7.52 22.88
N GLY A 193 10.17 -7.55 24.19
CA GLY A 193 11.25 -7.73 25.16
C GLY A 193 12.15 -6.49 25.33
N MET A 194 11.93 -5.43 24.57
CA MET A 194 12.81 -4.27 24.46
C MET A 194 12.08 -2.98 24.90
N THR A 195 12.84 -1.97 25.32
CA THR A 195 12.35 -0.59 25.36
C THR A 195 12.22 -0.05 23.93
N PHE A 196 11.47 1.02 23.75
CA PHE A 196 11.33 1.65 22.44
C PHE A 196 12.68 2.15 21.87
N SER A 197 13.56 2.68 22.72
CA SER A 197 14.89 3.13 22.32
C SER A 197 15.78 1.97 21.84
N GLU A 198 15.78 0.85 22.55
CA GLU A 198 16.50 -0.38 22.13
C GLU A 198 15.93 -0.92 20.82
N TYR A 199 14.61 -0.88 20.65
CA TYR A 199 13.94 -1.28 19.43
C TYR A 199 14.34 -0.40 18.24
N LEU A 200 14.38 0.93 18.40
CA LEU A 200 14.86 1.85 17.36
C LEU A 200 16.30 1.55 16.93
N LEU A 201 17.20 1.33 17.91
CA LEU A 201 18.59 0.99 17.64
C LEU A 201 18.70 -0.34 16.87
N SER A 202 17.87 -1.32 17.19
CA SER A 202 17.86 -2.61 16.46
C SER A 202 17.48 -2.46 15.01
N LEU A 203 16.58 -1.52 14.67
CA LEU A 203 16.18 -1.25 13.28
C LEU A 203 17.29 -0.59 12.46
N ILE A 204 18.12 0.25 13.09
CA ILE A 204 19.24 0.94 12.44
C ILE A 204 20.36 -0.04 12.08
N HIS A 205 20.67 -0.99 12.95
CA HIS A 205 21.72 -2.00 12.72
C HIS A 205 21.39 -3.05 11.65
N ILE A 206 20.13 -3.18 11.24
CA ILE A 206 19.73 -4.10 10.16
C ILE A 206 19.89 -3.43 8.77
N SER A 207 20.12 -2.11 8.74
CA SER A 207 20.18 -1.32 7.50
C SER A 207 21.60 -0.99 7.02
N GLU A 208 22.62 -1.47 7.72
CA GLU A 208 24.05 -1.45 7.31
C GLU A 208 24.46 -2.82 6.77
#